data_f2e0212eb572ff59a5a164b717c45153
#
_entry.id   f2e0212eb572ff59a5a164b717c45153
#
_cell.length_a   1.000
_cell.length_b   1.000
_cell.length_c   1.000
_cell.angle_alpha   90.00
_cell.angle_beta   90.00
_cell.angle_gamma   90.00
#
_symmetry.space_group_name_H-M   'P 1'
#
loop_
_entity.id
_entity.type
_entity.pdbx_description
1 polymer ?
#
loop_
_entity_poly.entity_id
_entity_poly.type
_entity_poly.pdbx_seq_one_letter_code
_entity_poly.pdbx_strand_id
1 'polypeptide(L)'
;MTFVKYSPPCKTKDTNDDFKAHVARGSSIPGLDYNCPTGTKVFACADGEVIVTDEVAKDGTGISIEIKHPDGMHTRYLHLSKIQVKKGQKVSRGDTIALSGATGTTVTGAHLHLSVVDKHGKFVDPDKWFDKNKKEEKALAATATPEATTPVTEA
;
A
#
# COMPACT_ATOMS: atom_id res chain seq x y z
N MET A 1 14.70 -1.49 16.62
CA MET A 1 13.51 -1.38 15.75
C MET A 1 13.95 -1.30 14.30
N THR A 2 13.35 -2.10 13.45
CA THR A 2 13.74 -2.14 12.04
C THR A 2 12.97 -1.10 11.24
N PHE A 3 13.69 -0.35 10.45
CA PHE A 3 13.06 0.58 9.52
C PHE A 3 12.43 -0.20 8.36
N VAL A 4 11.20 0.13 8.01
CA VAL A 4 10.50 -0.47 6.87
C VAL A 4 10.32 0.61 5.82
N LYS A 5 10.87 0.36 4.64
CA LYS A 5 10.76 1.30 3.53
C LYS A 5 9.44 1.07 2.78
N TYR A 6 8.73 2.15 2.50
CA TYR A 6 7.48 2.13 1.75
C TYR A 6 7.63 2.81 0.40
N SER A 7 6.96 2.28 -0.61
CA SER A 7 6.89 2.85 -1.96
C SER A 7 5.45 2.86 -2.43
N PRO A 8 5.10 3.74 -3.37
CA PRO A 8 3.73 3.77 -3.91
C PRO A 8 3.32 2.43 -4.54
N PRO A 9 2.02 2.15 -4.59
CA PRO A 9 1.52 0.85 -5.07
C PRO A 9 1.46 0.70 -6.58
N CYS A 10 1.75 1.76 -7.32
CA CYS A 10 1.74 1.73 -8.79
C CYS A 10 2.63 2.82 -9.33
N LYS A 11 2.90 2.77 -10.65
CA LYS A 11 3.81 3.73 -11.27
C LYS A 11 3.19 5.10 -11.52
N THR A 12 1.87 5.18 -11.63
CA THR A 12 1.25 6.47 -11.86
C THR A 12 1.34 7.35 -10.62
N LYS A 13 1.56 8.62 -10.82
CA LYS A 13 1.54 9.62 -9.76
C LYS A 13 0.27 10.45 -9.80
N ASP A 14 -0.61 10.16 -10.75
CA ASP A 14 -1.85 10.89 -10.94
C ASP A 14 -2.88 10.39 -9.92
N THR A 15 -3.23 11.25 -8.98
CA THR A 15 -4.20 10.94 -7.93
C THR A 15 -5.33 11.94 -8.00
N ASN A 16 -6.56 11.49 -7.75
CA ASN A 16 -7.71 12.38 -7.85
C ASN A 16 -8.50 12.54 -6.55
N ASP A 17 -8.45 11.60 -5.67
CA ASP A 17 -9.28 11.62 -4.49
C ASP A 17 -8.41 11.27 -3.28
N ASP A 18 -8.01 12.27 -2.54
CA ASP A 18 -7.06 12.09 -1.46
C ASP A 18 -7.73 11.66 -0.15
N PHE A 19 -6.94 11.43 0.86
CA PHE A 19 -7.39 10.98 2.18
C PHE A 19 -8.37 11.98 2.79
N LYS A 20 -8.08 13.27 2.67
CA LYS A 20 -8.91 14.31 3.22
C LYS A 20 -10.30 14.33 2.57
N ALA A 21 -10.36 14.12 1.27
CA ALA A 21 -11.62 14.04 0.54
C ALA A 21 -12.43 12.82 0.97
N HIS A 22 -11.78 11.67 1.17
CA HIS A 22 -12.44 10.48 1.66
C HIS A 22 -13.03 10.70 3.06
N VAL A 23 -12.26 11.30 3.96
CA VAL A 23 -12.74 11.59 5.31
C VAL A 23 -13.93 12.57 5.28
N ALA A 24 -13.84 13.59 4.43
CA ALA A 24 -14.92 14.58 4.30
C ALA A 24 -16.23 13.96 3.83
N ARG A 25 -16.17 12.89 3.02
CA ARG A 25 -17.36 12.17 2.55
C ARG A 25 -17.89 11.17 3.57
N GLY A 26 -17.22 10.98 4.69
CA GLY A 26 -17.60 9.97 5.66
C GLY A 26 -17.24 8.55 5.25
N SER A 27 -16.22 8.38 4.42
CA SER A 27 -15.79 7.05 4.00
C SER A 27 -15.35 6.22 5.19
N SER A 28 -15.80 4.97 5.25
CA SER A 28 -15.37 4.03 6.28
C SER A 28 -13.97 3.47 6.01
N ILE A 29 -13.45 3.65 4.81
CA ILE A 29 -12.12 3.18 4.41
C ILE A 29 -11.38 4.31 3.71
N PRO A 30 -11.01 5.37 4.44
CA PRO A 30 -10.34 6.49 3.79
C PRO A 30 -8.96 6.10 3.30
N GLY A 31 -8.55 6.66 2.18
CA GLY A 31 -7.28 6.36 1.55
C GLY A 31 -6.97 7.33 0.43
N LEU A 32 -6.19 6.87 -0.54
CA LEU A 32 -5.78 7.66 -1.69
C LEU A 32 -6.13 6.90 -2.96
N ASP A 33 -6.79 7.58 -3.90
CA ASP A 33 -7.15 6.98 -5.19
C ASP A 33 -6.14 7.38 -6.25
N TYR A 34 -5.57 6.38 -6.91
CA TYR A 34 -4.65 6.57 -8.03
C TYR A 34 -5.41 6.35 -9.34
N ASN A 35 -5.24 7.25 -10.28
CA ASN A 35 -5.87 7.12 -11.61
C ASN A 35 -5.14 6.06 -12.41
N CYS A 36 -5.64 4.84 -12.37
CA CYS A 36 -5.07 3.71 -13.07
C CYS A 36 -6.11 3.08 -13.98
N PRO A 37 -5.80 2.91 -15.29
CA PRO A 37 -6.67 2.10 -16.14
C PRO A 37 -6.72 0.66 -15.61
N THR A 38 -7.82 -0.02 -15.87
CA THR A 38 -7.95 -1.44 -15.50
C THR A 38 -6.79 -2.24 -16.09
N GLY A 39 -6.19 -3.10 -15.29
CA GLY A 39 -5.05 -3.91 -15.72
C GLY A 39 -3.69 -3.32 -15.39
N THR A 40 -3.63 -2.19 -14.70
CA THR A 40 -2.36 -1.61 -14.27
C THR A 40 -1.76 -2.46 -13.14
N LYS A 41 -0.45 -2.70 -13.21
CA LYS A 41 0.24 -3.48 -12.16
C LYS A 41 0.18 -2.77 -10.82
N VAL A 42 -0.17 -3.52 -9.78
CA VAL A 42 -0.20 -3.05 -8.41
C VAL A 42 0.93 -3.72 -7.64
N PHE A 43 1.72 -2.92 -6.94
CA PHE A 43 2.90 -3.40 -6.23
C PHE A 43 2.67 -3.38 -4.72
N ALA A 44 3.31 -4.32 -4.00
CA ALA A 44 3.35 -4.26 -2.56
C ALA A 44 4.12 -2.99 -2.14
N CYS A 45 3.52 -2.19 -1.27
CA CYS A 45 4.14 -0.93 -0.82
C CYS A 45 5.40 -1.17 0.02
N ALA A 46 5.51 -2.32 0.66
CA ALA A 46 6.65 -2.68 1.50
C ALA A 46 6.68 -4.20 1.66
N ASP A 47 7.78 -4.71 2.21
CA ASP A 47 7.87 -6.12 2.57
C ASP A 47 6.77 -6.47 3.56
N GLY A 48 6.20 -7.65 3.45
CA GLY A 48 5.14 -8.06 4.36
C GLY A 48 4.55 -9.42 4.03
N GLU A 49 3.42 -9.68 4.65
CA GLU A 49 2.68 -10.92 4.47
C GLU A 49 1.24 -10.61 4.05
N VAL A 50 0.76 -11.32 3.04
CA VAL A 50 -0.62 -11.18 2.57
C VAL A 50 -1.53 -11.83 3.60
N ILE A 51 -2.38 -11.05 4.26
CA ILE A 51 -3.28 -11.56 5.29
C ILE A 51 -4.74 -11.65 4.86
N VAL A 52 -5.11 -10.92 3.82
CA VAL A 52 -6.46 -11.00 3.25
C VAL A 52 -6.37 -10.98 1.73
N THR A 53 -7.09 -11.91 1.10
CA THR A 53 -7.35 -11.88 -0.35
C THR A 53 -8.86 -12.08 -0.52
N ASP A 54 -9.56 -11.03 -0.97
CA ASP A 54 -10.99 -11.09 -1.23
C ASP A 54 -11.22 -11.04 -2.73
N GLU A 55 -11.56 -12.18 -3.30
CA GLU A 55 -11.76 -12.30 -4.75
C GLU A 55 -13.22 -12.12 -5.17
N VAL A 56 -14.08 -11.76 -4.23
CA VAL A 56 -15.49 -11.61 -4.52
C VAL A 56 -15.89 -10.15 -4.42
N ALA A 57 -16.26 -9.55 -5.54
CA ALA A 57 -16.59 -8.13 -5.60
C ALA A 57 -18.02 -7.85 -5.11
N LYS A 58 -18.33 -8.20 -3.88
CA LYS A 58 -19.70 -8.06 -3.35
C LYS A 58 -20.00 -6.74 -2.69
N ASP A 59 -19.00 -6.04 -2.20
CA ASP A 59 -19.23 -4.85 -1.42
C ASP A 59 -18.49 -3.64 -2.02
N GLY A 60 -18.45 -2.54 -1.26
CA GLY A 60 -17.82 -1.32 -1.73
C GLY A 60 -16.33 -1.42 -1.98
N THR A 61 -15.64 -2.43 -1.41
CA THR A 61 -14.20 -2.60 -1.60
C THR A 61 -13.84 -3.38 -2.86
N GLY A 62 -14.78 -4.19 -3.36
CA GLY A 62 -14.52 -5.03 -4.52
C GLY A 62 -13.48 -6.09 -4.23
N ILE A 63 -12.76 -6.48 -5.27
CA ILE A 63 -11.63 -7.42 -5.13
C ILE A 63 -10.50 -6.68 -4.43
N SER A 64 -9.97 -7.25 -3.36
CA SER A 64 -9.02 -6.54 -2.51
C SER A 64 -7.95 -7.43 -1.89
N ILE A 65 -6.85 -6.81 -1.49
CA ILE A 65 -5.74 -7.45 -0.78
C ILE A 65 -5.40 -6.59 0.44
N GLU A 66 -5.02 -7.24 1.52
CA GLU A 66 -4.44 -6.55 2.67
C GLU A 66 -3.10 -7.20 3.02
N ILE A 67 -2.07 -6.38 3.21
CA ILE A 67 -0.73 -6.82 3.57
C ILE A 67 -0.38 -6.26 4.95
N LYS A 68 0.17 -7.12 5.82
CA LYS A 68 0.70 -6.72 7.11
C LYS A 68 2.22 -6.59 7.00
N HIS A 69 2.74 -5.46 7.45
CA HIS A 69 4.18 -5.16 7.36
C HIS A 69 4.88 -5.37 8.70
N PRO A 70 6.23 -5.53 8.70
CA PRO A 70 6.96 -5.81 9.94
C PRO A 70 6.85 -4.75 11.04
N ASP A 71 6.51 -3.52 10.68
CA ASP A 71 6.33 -2.43 11.64
C ASP A 71 4.91 -2.37 12.23
N GLY A 72 4.06 -3.34 11.89
CA GLY A 72 2.68 -3.38 12.37
C GLY A 72 1.70 -2.58 11.52
N MET A 73 2.17 -1.86 10.50
CA MET A 73 1.30 -1.16 9.56
C MET A 73 0.68 -2.16 8.61
N HIS A 74 -0.49 -1.82 8.09
CA HIS A 74 -1.18 -2.60 7.06
C HIS A 74 -1.44 -1.71 5.86
N THR A 75 -1.35 -2.29 4.65
CA THR A 75 -1.78 -1.60 3.43
C THR A 75 -2.89 -2.41 2.78
N ARG A 76 -3.92 -1.71 2.31
CA ARG A 76 -5.08 -2.32 1.66
C ARG A 76 -5.20 -1.77 0.25
N TYR A 77 -5.40 -2.69 -0.70
CA TYR A 77 -5.46 -2.38 -2.13
C TYR A 77 -6.83 -2.81 -2.62
N LEU A 78 -7.65 -1.86 -3.05
CA LEU A 78 -9.07 -2.08 -3.35
C LEU A 78 -9.38 -1.89 -4.82
N HIS A 79 -10.54 -2.38 -5.22
CA HIS A 79 -11.11 -2.24 -6.58
C HIS A 79 -10.26 -2.93 -7.64
N LEU A 80 -9.61 -4.03 -7.26
CA LEU A 80 -8.73 -4.79 -8.15
C LEU A 80 -9.52 -5.56 -9.20
N SER A 81 -8.86 -5.89 -10.33
CA SER A 81 -9.45 -6.78 -11.33
C SER A 81 -8.94 -8.21 -11.18
N LYS A 82 -7.73 -8.39 -10.66
CA LYS A 82 -7.14 -9.71 -10.52
C LYS A 82 -6.13 -9.73 -9.38
N ILE A 83 -6.19 -10.76 -8.56
CA ILE A 83 -5.23 -11.00 -7.49
C ILE A 83 -4.19 -12.00 -7.99
N GLN A 84 -2.90 -11.72 -7.77
CA GLN A 84 -1.80 -12.55 -8.24
C GLN A 84 -0.98 -13.16 -7.11
N VAL A 85 -1.46 -13.04 -5.87
CA VAL A 85 -0.82 -13.61 -4.69
C VAL A 85 -1.84 -14.39 -3.87
N LYS A 86 -1.36 -15.15 -2.88
CA LYS A 86 -2.22 -15.95 -2.02
C LYS A 86 -2.11 -15.49 -0.58
N LYS A 87 -3.18 -15.69 0.18
CA LYS A 87 -3.16 -15.44 1.62
C LYS A 87 -2.05 -16.27 2.25
N GLY A 88 -1.26 -15.62 3.11
CA GLY A 88 -0.12 -16.25 3.74
C GLY A 88 1.19 -16.08 2.97
N GLN A 89 1.13 -15.60 1.74
CA GLN A 89 2.34 -15.41 0.94
C GLN A 89 3.14 -14.24 1.46
N LYS A 90 4.46 -14.41 1.53
CA LYS A 90 5.36 -13.30 1.84
C LYS A 90 5.74 -12.59 0.56
N VAL A 91 5.75 -11.28 0.61
CA VAL A 91 6.05 -10.43 -0.54
C VAL A 91 7.11 -9.41 -0.17
N SER A 92 7.83 -8.96 -1.18
CA SER A 92 8.82 -7.89 -1.03
C SER A 92 8.29 -6.60 -1.62
N ARG A 93 8.78 -5.47 -1.11
CA ARG A 93 8.42 -4.17 -1.65
C ARG A 93 8.67 -4.15 -3.15
N GLY A 94 7.67 -3.72 -3.92
CA GLY A 94 7.77 -3.67 -5.37
C GLY A 94 7.33 -4.92 -6.11
N ASP A 95 7.05 -6.02 -5.40
CA ASP A 95 6.50 -7.21 -6.05
C ASP A 95 5.12 -6.90 -6.62
N THR A 96 4.85 -7.41 -7.84
CA THR A 96 3.50 -7.28 -8.42
C THR A 96 2.56 -8.24 -7.69
N ILE A 97 1.53 -7.69 -7.06
CA ILE A 97 0.59 -8.47 -6.28
C ILE A 97 -0.78 -8.59 -6.92
N ALA A 98 -1.11 -7.68 -7.85
CA ALA A 98 -2.44 -7.63 -8.45
C ALA A 98 -2.45 -6.75 -9.68
N LEU A 99 -3.59 -6.73 -10.36
CA LEU A 99 -3.90 -5.77 -11.42
C LEU A 99 -5.06 -4.91 -10.95
N SER A 100 -4.99 -3.61 -11.23
CA SER A 100 -6.03 -2.67 -10.86
C SER A 100 -7.30 -2.88 -11.67
N GLY A 101 -8.41 -2.33 -11.20
CA GLY A 101 -9.68 -2.51 -11.86
C GLY A 101 -10.69 -1.45 -11.47
N ALA A 102 -11.95 -1.85 -11.51
CA ALA A 102 -13.08 -1.00 -11.17
C ALA A 102 -14.15 -1.82 -10.43
N THR A 103 -13.71 -2.79 -9.62
CA THR A 103 -14.64 -3.67 -8.91
C THR A 103 -15.13 -3.04 -7.62
N GLY A 104 -16.31 -3.45 -7.18
CA GLY A 104 -16.94 -2.92 -5.97
C GLY A 104 -18.18 -2.09 -6.32
N THR A 105 -19.09 -1.97 -5.35
CA THR A 105 -20.38 -1.33 -5.60
C THR A 105 -20.33 0.20 -5.58
N THR A 106 -19.27 0.78 -5.04
CA THR A 106 -19.15 2.23 -4.92
C THR A 106 -18.29 2.87 -5.99
N VAL A 107 -17.77 2.07 -6.94
CA VAL A 107 -16.83 2.56 -7.94
C VAL A 107 -17.57 3.18 -9.13
N THR A 108 -17.13 4.37 -9.54
CA THR A 108 -17.70 5.05 -10.72
C THR A 108 -16.77 5.00 -11.92
N GLY A 109 -15.56 4.51 -11.76
CA GLY A 109 -14.58 4.38 -12.85
C GLY A 109 -13.35 3.66 -12.39
N ALA A 110 -12.47 3.30 -13.32
CA ALA A 110 -11.26 2.56 -12.99
C ALA A 110 -10.29 3.41 -12.16
N HIS A 111 -9.84 2.88 -11.03
CA HIS A 111 -8.83 3.48 -10.18
C HIS A 111 -8.33 2.46 -9.16
N LEU A 112 -7.21 2.77 -8.55
CA LEU A 112 -6.70 1.97 -7.43
C LEU A 112 -6.88 2.75 -6.14
N HIS A 113 -7.56 2.15 -5.16
CA HIS A 113 -7.69 2.74 -3.84
C HIS A 113 -6.66 2.10 -2.90
N LEU A 114 -5.83 2.93 -2.29
CA LEU A 114 -4.85 2.50 -1.28
C LEU A 114 -5.23 3.07 0.08
N SER A 115 -5.40 2.18 1.06
CA SER A 115 -5.52 2.61 2.46
C SER A 115 -4.30 2.15 3.23
N VAL A 116 -3.85 3.00 4.16
CA VAL A 116 -2.77 2.68 5.10
C VAL A 116 -3.35 2.71 6.50
N VAL A 117 -3.14 1.64 7.25
CA VAL A 117 -3.69 1.48 8.59
C VAL A 117 -2.55 1.26 9.56
N ASP A 118 -2.53 1.99 10.66
CA ASP A 118 -1.45 1.84 11.65
C ASP A 118 -1.68 0.61 12.54
N LYS A 119 -0.72 0.34 13.41
CA LYS A 119 -0.78 -0.84 14.30
C LYS A 119 -1.94 -0.80 15.28
N HIS A 120 -2.58 0.34 15.45
CA HIS A 120 -3.74 0.48 16.32
C HIS A 120 -5.06 0.39 15.53
N GLY A 121 -5.00 0.08 14.25
CA GLY A 121 -6.19 -0.02 13.41
C GLY A 121 -6.72 1.30 12.88
N LYS A 122 -5.94 2.37 13.02
CA LYS A 122 -6.35 3.69 12.58
C LYS A 122 -5.89 3.96 11.16
N PHE A 123 -6.78 4.48 10.32
CA PHE A 123 -6.42 4.89 8.97
C PHE A 123 -5.59 6.16 9.01
N VAL A 124 -4.53 6.20 8.23
CA VAL A 124 -3.64 7.35 8.13
C VAL A 124 -3.58 7.84 6.69
N ASP A 125 -3.24 9.12 6.52
CA ASP A 125 -3.14 9.72 5.20
C ASP A 125 -1.94 9.12 4.46
N PRO A 126 -2.15 8.40 3.32
CA PRO A 126 -1.04 7.76 2.63
C PRO A 126 0.05 8.73 2.18
N ASP A 127 -0.31 9.90 1.66
CA ASP A 127 0.68 10.88 1.22
C ASP A 127 1.57 11.34 2.38
N LYS A 128 0.97 11.64 3.53
CA LYS A 128 1.74 12.02 4.71
C LYS A 128 2.60 10.87 5.21
N TRP A 129 2.08 9.65 5.11
CA TRP A 129 2.82 8.47 5.53
C TRP A 129 4.06 8.26 4.65
N PHE A 130 3.90 8.34 3.33
CA PHE A 130 5.02 8.19 2.42
C PHE A 130 6.07 9.29 2.64
N ASP A 131 5.65 10.54 2.86
CA ASP A 131 6.56 11.64 3.13
C ASP A 131 7.33 11.41 4.43
N LYS A 132 6.65 11.00 5.48
CA LYS A 132 7.28 10.70 6.77
C LYS A 132 8.29 9.57 6.61
N ASN A 133 7.93 8.54 5.86
CA ASN A 133 8.80 7.39 5.62
C ASN A 133 10.07 7.79 4.87
N LYS A 134 9.94 8.66 3.86
CA LYS A 134 11.10 9.19 3.14
C LYS A 134 12.01 10.01 4.04
N LYS A 135 11.43 10.81 4.92
CA LYS A 135 12.20 11.62 5.88
C LYS A 135 12.94 10.74 6.86
N GLU A 136 12.31 9.68 7.35
CA GLU A 136 12.95 8.72 8.25
C GLU A 136 14.09 8.00 7.56
N GLU A 137 13.89 7.56 6.32
CA GLU A 137 14.92 6.91 5.53
C GLU A 137 16.12 7.83 5.35
N LYS A 138 15.86 9.10 5.03
CA LYS A 138 16.90 10.09 4.84
C LYS A 138 17.67 10.36 6.13
N ALA A 139 16.96 10.45 7.25
CA ALA A 139 17.59 10.66 8.55
C ALA A 139 18.47 9.47 8.94
N LEU A 140 18.03 8.25 8.67
CA LEU A 140 18.80 7.05 8.95
C LEU A 140 20.05 6.99 8.07
N ALA A 141 19.95 7.36 6.80
CA ALA A 141 21.09 7.39 5.90
C ALA A 141 22.11 8.44 6.35
N ALA A 142 21.64 9.59 6.86
CA ALA A 142 22.53 10.65 7.32
C ALA A 142 23.28 10.27 8.61
N THR A 143 22.70 9.37 9.43
CA THR A 143 23.35 8.94 10.66
C THR A 143 24.14 7.64 10.48
N ALA A 144 24.05 7.00 9.32
CA ALA A 144 24.80 5.76 9.09
C ALA A 144 26.30 6.07 9.03
N THR A 145 27.08 5.22 9.66
CA THR A 145 28.53 5.34 9.61
C THR A 145 29.07 4.38 8.55
N PRO A 146 30.28 4.61 8.06
CA PRO A 146 30.88 3.66 7.11
C PRO A 146 30.96 2.24 7.65
N GLU A 147 31.18 2.12 8.93
CA GLU A 147 31.25 0.78 9.55
C GLU A 147 29.92 0.05 9.47
N ALA A 148 28.83 0.79 9.54
CA ALA A 148 27.52 0.16 9.49
C ALA A 148 27.22 -0.47 8.15
N THR A 149 27.89 -0.06 7.10
CA THR A 149 27.70 -0.64 5.78
C THR A 149 28.67 -1.72 5.48
N THR A 150 29.75 -1.80 6.24
CA THR A 150 30.78 -2.73 5.93
C THR A 150 30.38 -4.11 6.05
N PRO A 151 29.75 -4.43 6.94
CA PRO A 151 29.51 -5.78 7.09
C PRO A 151 28.86 -6.45 6.11
N VAL A 152 28.79 -6.04 5.62
CA VAL A 152 28.34 -6.72 4.82
C VAL A 152 28.97 -7.71 4.63
N THR A 153 29.53 -7.84 5.04
CA THR A 153 30.07 -8.65 4.88
C THR A 153 29.88 -9.69 5.10
N GLU A 154 29.61 -9.76 5.22
CA GLU A 154 29.40 -10.46 5.18
C GLU A 154 29.13 -11.25 4.94
N ALA A 155 29.21 -11.29 4.88
CA ALA A 155 29.04 -12.12 4.62
C ALA A 155 28.75 -12.79 4.76
#